data_09ba9fc8c435491eb5e6f1ca66cf1bd3
#
_entry.id   09ba9fc8c435491eb5e6f1ca66cf1bd3
#
_cell.length_a   1.000
_cell.length_b   1.000
_cell.length_c   1.000
_cell.angle_alpha   90.00
_cell.angle_beta   90.00
_cell.angle_gamma   90.00
#
_symmetry.space_group_name_H-M   'P 1'
#
loop_
_entity.id
_entity.type
_entity.pdbx_description
1 polymer ?
#
loop_
_entity_poly.entity_id
_entity_poly.type
_entity_poly.pdbx_seq_one_letter_code
_entity_poly.pdbx_strand_id
1 'polypeptide(L)'
;MYLKGDRCYTDKCAIERRPYPPGQHGQGRVKFSGYGVQLREKQKVKRMYGLLESQFRGYYHRASAAKGKTGENLLQQLELRLDNVVFRMGFADTRAEARQLVRHGHFLVNGKRVNIPSFSVRAGSNVEVADKSRKMLRIAEAMETVDRRGIPQWLEVDRKALRGTVKSVPNREDLTMPIQEQLIVELYSK
;
A
#
# COMPACT_ATOMS: atom_id res chain seq x y z
N MET A 1 -8.89 -9.52 -4.21
CA MET A 1 -8.02 -8.32 -4.10
C MET A 1 -7.25 -8.15 -5.41
N TYR A 2 -7.37 -7.01 -6.03
CA TYR A 2 -6.70 -6.66 -7.28
C TYR A 2 -5.34 -6.02 -6.95
N LEU A 3 -4.26 -6.82 -6.96
CA LEU A 3 -2.93 -6.40 -6.51
C LEU A 3 -1.84 -6.51 -7.60
N LYS A 4 -2.22 -6.88 -8.82
CA LYS A 4 -1.31 -7.19 -9.93
C LYS A 4 -1.22 -6.08 -10.99
N GLY A 5 -1.63 -4.85 -10.63
CA GLY A 5 -1.62 -3.73 -11.57
C GLY A 5 -2.52 -3.97 -12.79
N ASP A 6 -2.05 -3.60 -13.96
CA ASP A 6 -2.82 -3.71 -15.22
C ASP A 6 -3.35 -5.10 -15.51
N ARG A 7 -2.65 -6.13 -15.10
CA ARG A 7 -3.16 -7.52 -15.25
C ARG A 7 -4.52 -7.74 -14.59
N CYS A 8 -4.87 -6.94 -13.58
CA CYS A 8 -6.16 -7.05 -12.89
C CYS A 8 -7.33 -6.47 -13.69
N TYR A 9 -7.03 -5.72 -14.75
CA TYR A 9 -8.00 -5.08 -15.64
C TYR A 9 -8.11 -5.79 -17.01
N THR A 10 -7.45 -6.93 -17.17
CA THR A 10 -7.47 -7.73 -18.40
C THR A 10 -8.09 -9.10 -18.14
N ASP A 11 -8.49 -9.81 -19.21
CA ASP A 11 -9.02 -11.19 -19.18
C ASP A 11 -8.06 -12.21 -18.53
N LYS A 12 -6.78 -11.81 -18.36
CA LYS A 12 -5.76 -12.59 -17.65
C LYS A 12 -5.90 -12.52 -16.12
N CYS A 13 -6.89 -11.78 -15.61
CA CYS A 13 -7.15 -11.66 -14.18
C CYS A 13 -7.52 -13.02 -13.58
N ALA A 14 -6.73 -13.45 -12.56
CA ALA A 14 -6.98 -14.74 -11.92
C ALA A 14 -8.30 -14.78 -11.14
N ILE A 15 -8.80 -13.62 -10.69
CA ILE A 15 -10.06 -13.51 -9.94
C ILE A 15 -11.28 -13.67 -10.87
N GLU A 16 -11.20 -13.15 -12.08
CA GLU A 16 -12.26 -13.32 -13.08
C GLU A 16 -12.34 -14.77 -13.56
N ARG A 17 -11.20 -15.40 -13.80
CA ARG A 17 -11.13 -16.80 -14.21
C ARG A 17 -11.62 -17.76 -13.12
N ARG A 18 -11.28 -17.47 -11.84
CA ARG A 18 -11.64 -18.30 -10.69
C ARG A 18 -11.96 -17.42 -9.48
N PRO A 19 -13.24 -17.08 -9.24
CA PRO A 19 -13.66 -16.20 -8.15
C PRO A 19 -13.72 -16.91 -6.77
N TYR A 20 -13.11 -18.09 -6.65
CA TYR A 20 -13.08 -18.89 -5.44
C TYR A 20 -11.64 -19.21 -4.99
N PRO A 21 -11.42 -19.51 -3.69
CA PRO A 21 -10.12 -19.89 -3.17
C PRO A 21 -9.57 -21.16 -3.81
N PRO A 22 -8.24 -21.32 -3.93
CA PRO A 22 -7.66 -22.54 -4.46
C PRO A 22 -7.84 -23.71 -3.48
N GLY A 23 -7.82 -24.93 -4.04
CA GLY A 23 -7.92 -26.20 -3.30
C GLY A 23 -9.27 -26.89 -3.48
N GLN A 24 -9.33 -28.14 -3.02
CA GLN A 24 -10.49 -29.02 -3.19
C GLN A 24 -11.79 -28.43 -2.59
N HIS A 25 -11.68 -27.72 -1.46
CA HIS A 25 -12.81 -27.11 -0.76
C HIS A 25 -13.07 -25.64 -1.19
N GLY A 26 -12.40 -25.15 -2.22
CA GLY A 26 -12.51 -23.74 -2.64
C GLY A 26 -13.92 -23.29 -3.03
N GLN A 27 -14.75 -24.22 -3.56
CA GLN A 27 -16.14 -23.98 -3.93
C GLN A 27 -17.13 -24.36 -2.83
N GLY A 28 -16.64 -24.93 -1.73
CA GLY A 28 -17.48 -25.32 -0.60
C GLY A 28 -18.06 -24.13 0.14
N ARG A 29 -19.21 -24.33 0.77
CA ARG A 29 -19.87 -23.31 1.60
C ARG A 29 -19.05 -23.07 2.88
N VAL A 30 -18.50 -21.86 3.04
CA VAL A 30 -17.73 -21.48 4.21
C VAL A 30 -18.65 -20.83 5.25
N LYS A 31 -18.71 -21.41 6.46
CA LYS A 31 -19.35 -20.75 7.60
C LYS A 31 -18.34 -19.77 8.24
N PHE A 32 -18.67 -18.48 8.20
CA PHE A 32 -17.84 -17.46 8.83
C PHE A 32 -18.15 -17.36 10.33
N SER A 33 -17.18 -17.65 11.19
CA SER A 33 -17.22 -17.28 12.60
C SER A 33 -16.80 -15.83 12.80
N GLY A 34 -17.20 -15.19 13.91
CA GLY A 34 -16.75 -13.83 14.23
C GLY A 34 -15.21 -13.68 14.22
N TYR A 35 -14.50 -14.64 14.82
CA TYR A 35 -13.04 -14.70 14.74
C TYR A 35 -12.54 -14.80 13.29
N GLY A 36 -13.17 -15.64 12.48
CA GLY A 36 -12.81 -15.82 11.07
C GLY A 36 -12.91 -14.54 10.27
N VAL A 37 -13.97 -13.73 10.48
CA VAL A 37 -14.16 -12.43 9.81
C VAL A 37 -13.05 -11.46 10.20
N GLN A 38 -12.75 -11.32 11.50
CA GLN A 38 -11.70 -10.48 12.03
C GLN A 38 -10.31 -10.89 11.48
N LEU A 39 -10.02 -12.19 11.48
CA LEU A 39 -8.78 -12.72 10.92
C LEU A 39 -8.63 -12.45 9.43
N ARG A 40 -9.70 -12.65 8.65
CA ARG A 40 -9.67 -12.41 7.20
C ARG A 40 -9.47 -10.94 6.87
N GLU A 41 -10.07 -10.03 7.63
CA GLU A 41 -9.88 -8.59 7.46
C GLU A 41 -8.42 -8.19 7.73
N LYS A 42 -7.84 -8.66 8.83
CA LYS A 42 -6.42 -8.47 9.12
C LYS A 42 -5.53 -9.00 7.98
N GLN A 43 -5.77 -10.21 7.52
CA GLN A 43 -5.00 -10.83 6.44
C GLN A 43 -5.15 -10.07 5.12
N LYS A 44 -6.34 -9.51 4.85
CA LYS A 44 -6.59 -8.66 3.69
C LYS A 44 -5.65 -7.45 3.71
N VAL A 45 -5.68 -6.67 4.79
CA VAL A 45 -4.84 -5.46 4.92
C VAL A 45 -3.35 -5.81 4.90
N LYS A 46 -2.94 -6.80 5.68
CA LYS A 46 -1.55 -7.26 5.71
C LYS A 46 -1.01 -7.62 4.31
N ARG A 47 -1.81 -8.31 3.50
CA ARG A 47 -1.43 -8.69 2.12
C ARG A 47 -1.45 -7.51 1.16
N MET A 48 -2.38 -6.55 1.33
CA MET A 48 -2.41 -5.33 0.51
C MET A 48 -1.11 -4.53 0.61
N TYR A 49 -0.54 -4.42 1.82
CA TYR A 49 0.72 -3.71 2.06
C TYR A 49 1.95 -4.62 2.00
N GLY A 50 1.79 -5.91 1.70
CA GLY A 50 2.90 -6.86 1.55
C GLY A 50 3.72 -7.07 2.83
N LEU A 51 3.07 -7.09 4.00
CA LEU A 51 3.74 -7.20 5.31
C LEU A 51 3.74 -8.63 5.84
N LEU A 52 4.75 -8.94 6.65
CA LEU A 52 4.77 -10.14 7.50
C LEU A 52 3.99 -9.90 8.80
N GLU A 53 3.59 -10.98 9.46
CA GLU A 53 2.75 -10.89 10.67
C GLU A 53 3.45 -10.13 11.81
N SER A 54 4.71 -10.41 12.07
CA SER A 54 5.50 -9.73 13.09
C SER A 54 5.60 -8.22 12.85
N GLN A 55 5.82 -7.83 11.59
CA GLN A 55 5.87 -6.42 11.20
C GLN A 55 4.52 -5.75 11.38
N PHE A 56 3.43 -6.40 10.93
CA PHE A 56 2.08 -5.85 11.04
C PHE A 56 1.66 -5.67 12.51
N ARG A 57 1.98 -6.65 13.36
CA ARG A 57 1.77 -6.57 14.81
C ARG A 57 2.54 -5.40 15.42
N GLY A 58 3.80 -5.17 14.99
CA GLY A 58 4.59 -4.00 15.42
C GLY A 58 3.95 -2.66 15.02
N TYR A 59 3.33 -2.57 13.84
CA TYR A 59 2.54 -1.39 13.44
C TYR A 59 1.32 -1.20 14.34
N TYR A 60 0.60 -2.29 14.64
CA TYR A 60 -0.55 -2.23 15.53
C TYR A 60 -0.17 -1.74 16.94
N HIS A 61 0.90 -2.25 17.53
CA HIS A 61 1.36 -1.82 18.86
C HIS A 61 1.74 -0.32 18.88
N ARG A 62 2.41 0.17 17.85
CA ARG A 62 2.70 1.60 17.75
C ARG A 62 1.44 2.45 17.56
N ALA A 63 0.47 1.96 16.80
CA ALA A 63 -0.79 2.64 16.58
C ALA A 63 -1.65 2.69 17.85
N SER A 64 -1.66 1.62 18.65
CA SER A 64 -2.40 1.57 19.92
C SER A 64 -1.79 2.44 21.02
N ALA A 65 -0.47 2.66 20.98
CA ALA A 65 0.22 3.56 21.91
C ALA A 65 0.08 5.05 21.53
N ALA A 66 -0.29 5.36 20.29
CA ALA A 66 -0.47 6.73 19.83
C ALA A 66 -1.85 7.29 20.24
N LYS A 67 -1.93 8.60 20.47
CA LYS A 67 -3.20 9.30 20.75
C LYS A 67 -4.16 9.19 19.55
N GLY A 68 -5.44 9.00 19.80
CA GLY A 68 -6.49 8.92 18.79
C GLY A 68 -7.01 7.50 18.56
N LYS A 69 -7.71 7.30 17.44
CA LYS A 69 -8.29 5.98 17.11
C LYS A 69 -7.22 5.04 16.56
N THR A 70 -7.01 3.93 17.23
CA THR A 70 -5.99 2.92 16.88
C THR A 70 -6.08 2.46 15.43
N GLY A 71 -7.29 2.23 14.91
CA GLY A 71 -7.49 1.79 13.53
C GLY A 71 -7.04 2.83 12.50
N GLU A 72 -7.39 4.09 12.70
CA GLU A 72 -6.96 5.20 11.84
C GLU A 72 -5.43 5.38 11.89
N ASN A 73 -4.86 5.39 13.11
CA ASN A 73 -3.41 5.49 13.30
C ASN A 73 -2.65 4.34 12.59
N LEU A 74 -3.20 3.12 12.65
CA LEU A 74 -2.63 1.97 11.96
C LEU A 74 -2.60 2.20 10.45
N LEU A 75 -3.71 2.62 9.87
CA LEU A 75 -3.81 2.86 8.43
C LEU A 75 -2.90 4.01 7.99
N GLN A 76 -2.83 5.09 8.76
CA GLN A 76 -1.92 6.21 8.51
C GLN A 76 -0.45 5.76 8.46
N GLN A 77 -0.03 4.97 9.47
CA GLN A 77 1.34 4.45 9.50
C GLN A 77 1.64 3.53 8.30
N LEU A 78 0.67 2.76 7.83
CA LEU A 78 0.81 1.89 6.66
C LEU A 78 0.88 2.70 5.35
N GLU A 79 0.09 3.77 5.23
CA GLU A 79 0.11 4.63 4.05
C GLU A 79 1.39 5.47 3.95
N LEU A 80 1.96 5.91 5.07
CA LEU A 80 3.19 6.72 5.11
C LEU A 80 4.48 5.91 4.89
N ARG A 81 4.41 4.62 4.61
CA ARG A 81 5.57 3.82 4.23
C ARG A 81 6.07 4.24 2.85
N LEU A 82 7.39 4.32 2.68
CA LEU A 82 8.00 4.75 1.42
C LEU A 82 7.59 3.87 0.23
N ASP A 83 7.52 2.54 0.42
CA ASP A 83 7.08 1.63 -0.65
C ASP A 83 5.64 1.92 -1.08
N ASN A 84 4.77 2.27 -0.14
CA ASN A 84 3.39 2.62 -0.45
C ASN A 84 3.26 4.04 -1.03
N VAL A 85 4.02 5.01 -0.50
CA VAL A 85 4.04 6.40 -1.02
C VAL A 85 4.49 6.41 -2.50
N VAL A 86 5.57 5.68 -2.83
CA VAL A 86 6.05 5.51 -4.22
C VAL A 86 4.95 4.94 -5.13
N PHE A 87 4.22 3.93 -4.66
CA PHE A 87 3.08 3.36 -5.39
C PHE A 87 1.93 4.36 -5.54
N ARG A 88 1.59 5.12 -4.49
CA ARG A 88 0.51 6.13 -4.51
C ARG A 88 0.84 7.32 -5.42
N MET A 89 2.10 7.71 -5.48
CA MET A 89 2.59 8.75 -6.40
C MET A 89 2.61 8.29 -7.87
N GLY A 90 2.45 7.00 -8.14
CA GLY A 90 2.40 6.45 -9.49
C GLY A 90 3.74 6.06 -10.09
N PHE A 91 4.84 6.08 -9.32
CA PHE A 91 6.16 5.65 -9.81
C PHE A 91 6.30 4.12 -9.95
N ALA A 92 5.29 3.37 -9.58
CA ALA A 92 5.23 1.93 -9.77
C ALA A 92 3.77 1.49 -9.97
N ASP A 93 3.56 0.43 -10.75
CA ASP A 93 2.23 -0.10 -11.04
C ASP A 93 1.66 -0.92 -9.88
N THR A 94 2.52 -1.55 -9.09
CA THR A 94 2.13 -2.35 -7.93
C THR A 94 2.95 -1.99 -6.69
N ARG A 95 2.39 -2.26 -5.48
CA ARG A 95 3.16 -2.11 -4.23
C ARG A 95 4.37 -3.03 -4.16
N ALA A 96 4.30 -4.22 -4.77
CA ALA A 96 5.41 -5.15 -4.81
C ALA A 96 6.57 -4.60 -5.66
N GLU A 97 6.28 -4.00 -6.80
CA GLU A 97 7.24 -3.33 -7.65
C GLU A 97 7.83 -2.08 -6.96
N ALA A 98 6.98 -1.22 -6.38
CA ALA A 98 7.43 -0.07 -5.60
C ALA A 98 8.45 -0.48 -4.52
N ARG A 99 8.14 -1.56 -3.79
CA ARG A 99 9.04 -2.11 -2.78
C ARG A 99 10.38 -2.57 -3.37
N GLN A 100 10.37 -3.21 -4.54
CA GLN A 100 11.59 -3.63 -5.23
C GLN A 100 12.41 -2.42 -5.68
N LEU A 101 11.78 -1.43 -6.30
CA LEU A 101 12.45 -0.21 -6.75
C LEU A 101 13.08 0.57 -5.58
N VAL A 102 12.36 0.69 -4.45
CA VAL A 102 12.93 1.31 -3.24
C VAL A 102 14.14 0.54 -2.74
N ARG A 103 14.06 -0.80 -2.64
CA ARG A 103 15.21 -1.62 -2.18
C ARG A 103 16.43 -1.50 -3.09
N HIS A 104 16.22 -1.33 -4.39
CA HIS A 104 17.29 -1.12 -5.34
C HIS A 104 17.83 0.32 -5.32
N GLY A 105 17.21 1.20 -4.51
CA GLY A 105 17.68 2.56 -4.25
C GLY A 105 17.45 3.51 -5.42
N HIS A 106 16.34 3.35 -6.13
CA HIS A 106 15.93 4.22 -7.23
C HIS A 106 15.28 5.53 -6.76
N PHE A 107 15.09 5.73 -5.44
CA PHE A 107 14.43 6.90 -4.88
C PHE A 107 15.31 7.65 -3.88
N LEU A 108 15.12 8.97 -3.89
CA LEU A 108 15.67 9.89 -2.91
C LEU A 108 14.51 10.44 -2.06
N VAL A 109 14.75 10.62 -0.77
CA VAL A 109 13.84 11.32 0.14
C VAL A 109 14.58 12.53 0.68
N ASN A 110 14.07 13.74 0.41
CA ASN A 110 14.73 14.99 0.76
C ASN A 110 16.19 15.04 0.29
N GLY A 111 16.44 14.63 -0.95
CA GLY A 111 17.77 14.60 -1.56
C GLY A 111 18.70 13.45 -1.10
N LYS A 112 18.28 12.62 -0.14
CA LYS A 112 19.07 11.48 0.36
C LYS A 112 18.54 10.16 -0.15
N ARG A 113 19.42 9.27 -0.63
CA ARG A 113 19.05 7.94 -1.11
C ARG A 113 18.54 7.07 0.04
N VAL A 114 17.34 6.51 -0.10
CA VAL A 114 16.72 5.62 0.88
C VAL A 114 16.37 4.30 0.21
N ASN A 115 16.89 3.19 0.73
CA ASN A 115 16.63 1.83 0.23
C ASN A 115 15.80 0.97 1.21
N ILE A 116 15.18 1.62 2.20
CA ILE A 116 14.36 0.95 3.23
C ILE A 116 12.88 1.13 2.88
N PRO A 117 12.15 0.09 2.42
CA PRO A 117 10.74 0.20 2.06
C PRO A 117 9.82 0.64 3.21
N SER A 118 10.19 0.29 4.44
CA SER A 118 9.44 0.66 5.65
C SER A 118 9.77 2.04 6.20
N PHE A 119 10.62 2.81 5.51
CA PHE A 119 10.91 4.19 5.90
C PHE A 119 9.61 4.99 5.98
N SER A 120 9.38 5.66 7.12
CA SER A 120 8.18 6.47 7.33
C SER A 120 8.42 7.88 6.78
N VAL A 121 7.68 8.23 5.73
CA VAL A 121 7.72 9.56 5.12
C VAL A 121 6.83 10.49 5.95
N ARG A 122 7.23 11.75 6.11
CA ARG A 122 6.50 12.75 6.88
C ARG A 122 5.86 13.79 5.95
N ALA A 123 4.86 14.51 6.46
CA ALA A 123 4.35 15.69 5.77
C ALA A 123 5.51 16.68 5.49
N GLY A 124 5.50 17.29 4.32
CA GLY A 124 6.57 18.16 3.82
C GLY A 124 7.75 17.41 3.19
N SER A 125 7.80 16.08 3.23
CA SER A 125 8.87 15.33 2.58
C SER A 125 8.72 15.26 1.07
N ASN A 126 9.84 15.43 0.36
CA ASN A 126 9.94 15.24 -1.08
C ASN A 126 10.48 13.84 -1.39
N VAL A 127 9.80 13.14 -2.29
CA VAL A 127 10.24 11.85 -2.83
C VAL A 127 10.48 12.02 -4.32
N GLU A 128 11.69 11.71 -4.77
CA GLU A 128 12.09 11.90 -6.16
C GLU A 128 12.81 10.68 -6.72
N VAL A 129 12.70 10.48 -8.02
CA VAL A 129 13.42 9.42 -8.72
C VAL A 129 14.88 9.84 -8.89
N ALA A 130 15.82 8.97 -8.50
CA ALA A 130 17.25 9.20 -8.65
C ALA A 130 17.61 9.41 -10.14
N ASP A 131 18.52 10.33 -10.44
CA ASP A 131 18.86 10.74 -11.82
C ASP A 131 19.21 9.56 -12.73
N LYS A 132 19.98 8.58 -12.21
CA LYS A 132 20.33 7.36 -12.96
C LYS A 132 19.12 6.51 -13.34
N SER A 133 17.98 6.69 -12.66
CA SER A 133 16.77 5.88 -12.81
C SER A 133 15.66 6.58 -13.59
N ARG A 134 15.81 7.87 -13.92
CA ARG A 134 14.80 8.67 -14.65
C ARG A 134 14.46 8.11 -16.04
N LYS A 135 15.40 7.40 -16.67
CA LYS A 135 15.22 6.77 -17.98
C LYS A 135 14.65 5.35 -17.93
N MET A 136 14.25 4.87 -16.76
CA MET A 136 13.69 3.52 -16.61
C MET A 136 12.29 3.45 -17.22
N LEU A 137 12.13 2.59 -18.24
CA LEU A 137 10.87 2.37 -18.94
C LEU A 137 9.72 2.04 -18.00
N ARG A 138 9.94 1.20 -17.00
CA ARG A 138 8.91 0.80 -16.01
C ARG A 138 8.33 1.97 -15.23
N ILE A 139 9.15 2.99 -14.88
CA ILE A 139 8.66 4.16 -14.17
C ILE A 139 7.83 5.04 -15.12
N ALA A 140 8.23 5.15 -16.37
CA ALA A 140 7.49 5.89 -17.39
C ALA A 140 6.12 5.22 -17.65
N GLU A 141 6.08 3.92 -17.89
CA GLU A 141 4.84 3.14 -18.07
C GLU A 141 3.91 3.26 -16.86
N ALA A 142 4.44 3.16 -15.63
CA ALA A 142 3.65 3.31 -14.41
C ALA A 142 3.02 4.71 -14.30
N MET A 143 3.74 5.75 -14.72
CA MET A 143 3.24 7.13 -14.72
C MET A 143 2.13 7.37 -15.74
N GLU A 144 2.10 6.64 -16.85
CA GLU A 144 1.00 6.68 -17.82
C GLU A 144 -0.28 6.03 -17.29
N THR A 145 -0.12 4.98 -16.49
CA THR A 145 -1.26 4.23 -15.93
C THR A 145 -1.86 4.85 -14.66
N VAL A 146 -1.14 5.81 -14.04
CA VAL A 146 -1.56 6.40 -12.75
C VAL A 146 -2.91 7.14 -12.84
N ASP A 147 -3.28 7.66 -14.00
CA ASP A 147 -4.54 8.40 -14.19
C ASP A 147 -5.77 7.54 -13.94
N ARG A 148 -5.68 6.23 -14.20
CA ARG A 148 -6.75 5.28 -13.91
C ARG A 148 -7.00 5.08 -12.41
N ARG A 149 -5.94 5.23 -11.59
CA ARG A 149 -6.03 5.06 -10.14
C ARG A 149 -6.32 6.35 -9.40
N GLY A 150 -5.93 7.47 -9.98
CA GLY A 150 -5.88 8.76 -9.35
C GLY A 150 -4.75 8.89 -8.32
N ILE A 151 -4.32 10.12 -8.09
CA ILE A 151 -3.36 10.47 -7.04
C ILE A 151 -4.15 11.01 -5.85
N PRO A 152 -3.95 10.48 -4.63
CA PRO A 152 -4.64 10.97 -3.45
C PRO A 152 -4.34 12.45 -3.17
N GLN A 153 -5.30 13.19 -2.59
CA GLN A 153 -5.18 14.63 -2.35
C GLN A 153 -4.05 15.03 -1.39
N TRP A 154 -3.65 14.12 -0.50
CA TRP A 154 -2.54 14.34 0.44
C TRP A 154 -1.15 14.25 -0.21
N LEU A 155 -1.09 13.90 -1.51
CA LEU A 155 0.12 13.86 -2.33
C LEU A 155 0.04 14.88 -3.48
N GLU A 156 1.17 15.44 -3.82
CA GLU A 156 1.37 16.25 -5.02
C GLU A 156 2.49 15.64 -5.85
N VAL A 157 2.27 15.49 -7.17
CA VAL A 157 3.25 14.84 -8.04
C VAL A 157 3.50 15.70 -9.27
N ASP A 158 4.75 16.07 -9.47
CA ASP A 158 5.26 16.62 -10.72
C ASP A 158 5.78 15.47 -11.60
N ARG A 159 4.99 15.15 -12.62
CA ARG A 159 5.30 14.05 -13.55
C ARG A 159 6.53 14.34 -14.41
N LYS A 160 6.76 15.61 -14.78
CA LYS A 160 7.90 16.00 -15.62
C LYS A 160 9.22 15.91 -14.85
N ALA A 161 9.19 16.36 -13.59
CA ALA A 161 10.34 16.29 -12.71
C ALA A 161 10.54 14.90 -12.06
N LEU A 162 9.57 13.97 -12.20
CA LEU A 162 9.54 12.67 -11.51
C LEU A 162 9.76 12.84 -10.00
N ARG A 163 9.02 13.77 -9.42
CA ARG A 163 9.11 14.15 -8.01
C ARG A 163 7.71 14.29 -7.42
N GLY A 164 7.57 13.88 -6.17
CA GLY A 164 6.33 14.04 -5.43
C GLY A 164 6.58 14.59 -4.03
N THR A 165 5.60 15.32 -3.51
CA THR A 165 5.62 15.90 -2.16
C THR A 165 4.45 15.35 -1.35
N VAL A 166 4.71 14.99 -0.11
CA VAL A 166 3.68 14.62 0.87
C VAL A 166 3.16 15.91 1.51
N LYS A 167 1.94 16.34 1.17
CA LYS A 167 1.35 17.59 1.69
C LYS A 167 0.93 17.46 3.15
N SER A 168 0.23 16.40 3.47
CA SER A 168 -0.35 16.17 4.79
C SER A 168 -0.32 14.69 5.17
N VAL A 169 -0.64 14.38 6.40
CA VAL A 169 -0.88 12.99 6.84
C VAL A 169 -2.21 12.53 6.25
N PRO A 170 -2.29 11.32 5.66
CA PRO A 170 -3.53 10.82 5.08
C PRO A 170 -4.62 10.63 6.14
N ASN A 171 -5.83 11.12 5.85
CA ASN A 171 -7.01 10.89 6.66
C ASN A 171 -7.71 9.58 6.27
N ARG A 172 -8.66 9.11 7.08
CA ARG A 172 -9.44 7.90 6.78
C ARG A 172 -10.20 8.00 5.45
N GLU A 173 -10.70 9.19 5.11
CA GLU A 173 -11.44 9.48 3.89
C GLU A 173 -10.59 9.39 2.62
N ASP A 174 -9.30 9.65 2.72
CA ASP A 174 -8.34 9.51 1.61
C ASP A 174 -8.10 8.04 1.21
N LEU A 175 -8.50 7.11 2.06
CA LEU A 175 -8.33 5.68 1.87
C LEU A 175 -9.58 5.08 1.19
N THR A 176 -9.56 5.04 -0.13
CA THR A 176 -10.65 4.52 -0.97
C THR A 176 -10.86 3.01 -0.84
N MET A 177 -9.95 2.29 -0.18
CA MET A 177 -10.05 0.84 -0.03
C MET A 177 -11.09 0.46 1.04
N PRO A 178 -11.94 -0.55 0.79
CA PRO A 178 -12.95 -1.03 1.73
C PRO A 178 -12.27 -1.83 2.86
N ILE A 179 -11.73 -1.12 3.85
CA ILE A 179 -11.08 -1.69 5.03
C ILE A 179 -11.96 -1.42 6.26
N GLN A 180 -12.23 -2.48 7.03
CA GLN A 180 -12.92 -2.41 8.31
C GLN A 180 -11.87 -2.52 9.44
N GLU A 181 -11.21 -1.42 9.72
CA GLU A 181 -10.11 -1.34 10.68
C GLU A 181 -10.50 -1.76 12.10
N GLN A 182 -11.76 -1.55 12.49
CA GLN A 182 -12.28 -1.94 13.79
C GLN A 182 -12.18 -3.45 14.03
N LEU A 183 -12.47 -4.27 13.03
CA LEU A 183 -12.31 -5.73 13.13
C LEU A 183 -10.87 -6.16 13.41
N ILE A 184 -9.90 -5.40 12.89
CA ILE A 184 -8.48 -5.63 13.14
C ILE A 184 -8.12 -5.28 14.58
N VAL A 185 -8.63 -4.14 15.07
CA VAL A 185 -8.43 -3.70 16.45
C VAL A 185 -9.03 -4.74 17.43
N GLU A 186 -10.26 -5.17 17.19
CA GLU A 186 -10.92 -6.18 18.01
C GLU A 186 -10.15 -7.52 18.05
N LEU A 187 -9.56 -7.93 16.92
CA LEU A 187 -8.76 -9.16 16.85
C LEU A 187 -7.53 -9.11 17.76
N TYR A 188 -6.84 -7.98 17.79
CA TYR A 188 -5.61 -7.80 18.56
C TYR A 188 -5.83 -7.36 20.02
N SER A 189 -7.06 -6.95 20.37
CA SER A 189 -7.44 -6.56 21.73
C SER A 189 -7.85 -7.75 22.63
N LYS A 190 -7.88 -8.97 22.04
CA LYS A 190 -8.22 -10.21 22.75
C LYS A 190 -7.02 -10.81 23.44
#